data_408849ab1819e0b27c81b16f212a0c6b
#
_entry.id   408849ab1819e0b27c81b16f212a0c6b
#
_cell.length_a   1.000
_cell.length_b   1.000
_cell.length_c   1.000
_cell.angle_alpha   90.00
_cell.angle_beta   90.00
_cell.angle_gamma   90.00
#
_symmetry.space_group_name_H-M   'P 1'
#
loop_
_entity.id
_entity.type
_entity.pdbx_description
1 polymer ?
#
loop_
_entity_poly.entity_id
_entity_poly.type
_entity_poly.pdbx_seq_one_letter_code
_entity_poly.pdbx_strand_id
1 'polypeptide(L)'
;IFGVYGACSTMGESLAIGSMLVDGGFADRVVALTSSHFASAEKQFRFPLGYGNQRPQAATWTVTGSGAVVLSSQFDTKKKLSRKTDVQKIVQVRGVTTGKIVDYGVKDSMNMGACMAPAAADVIAANLNDFQRKPEDYDQIITGDLGEVGRQILLDILQAKGYDIADRYIDCGIEIYRDDQNVQSGGSGCGCSAVMLTGYILQKLKNQEWKRVLFVPTGALLSPVSFNEGKSVPGIAHGVILESAEERSEKKS
;
A
#
# COMPACT_ATOMS: atom_id res chain seq x y z
N ILE A 1 5.67 10.85 -18.96
CA ILE A 1 4.94 10.96 -17.69
C ILE A 1 3.57 10.35 -17.89
N PHE A 2 3.19 9.43 -17.02
CA PHE A 2 1.85 8.83 -16.98
C PHE A 2 1.15 9.28 -15.70
N GLY A 3 -0.08 9.76 -15.80
CA GLY A 3 -0.97 9.94 -14.67
C GLY A 3 -1.79 8.66 -14.48
N VAL A 4 -1.76 8.11 -13.28
CA VAL A 4 -2.57 6.94 -12.89
C VAL A 4 -3.42 7.30 -11.70
N TYR A 5 -4.56 6.63 -11.54
CA TYR A 5 -5.47 6.92 -10.45
C TYR A 5 -6.21 5.67 -9.98
N GLY A 6 -5.82 5.18 -8.82
CA GLY A 6 -6.49 4.11 -8.07
C GLY A 6 -6.92 4.57 -6.68
N ALA A 7 -7.32 5.83 -6.51
CA ALA A 7 -7.54 6.46 -5.21
C ALA A 7 -6.32 6.25 -4.29
N CYS A 8 -6.49 5.84 -3.03
CA CYS A 8 -5.38 5.64 -2.10
C CYS A 8 -4.49 4.42 -2.47
N SER A 9 -4.91 3.54 -3.40
CA SER A 9 -4.11 2.42 -3.90
C SER A 9 -3.05 2.83 -4.94
N THR A 10 -3.02 4.09 -5.36
CA THR A 10 -2.18 4.60 -6.47
C THR A 10 -0.69 4.28 -6.30
N MET A 11 -0.17 4.18 -5.06
CA MET A 11 1.23 3.78 -4.87
C MET A 11 1.49 2.34 -5.31
N GLY A 12 0.57 1.41 -5.02
CA GLY A 12 0.64 0.03 -5.50
C GLY A 12 0.51 -0.06 -7.02
N GLU A 13 -0.44 0.68 -7.60
CA GLU A 13 -0.62 0.78 -9.04
C GLU A 13 0.64 1.33 -9.74
N SER A 14 1.22 2.42 -9.22
CA SER A 14 2.43 3.03 -9.76
C SER A 14 3.64 2.09 -9.70
N LEU A 15 3.80 1.35 -8.59
CA LEU A 15 4.85 0.33 -8.46
C LEU A 15 4.65 -0.81 -9.45
N ALA A 16 3.41 -1.29 -9.61
CA ALA A 16 3.08 -2.37 -10.52
C ALA A 16 3.39 -2.01 -11.97
N ILE A 17 2.86 -0.87 -12.44
CA ILE A 17 3.10 -0.38 -13.81
C ILE A 17 4.58 -0.08 -14.02
N GLY A 18 5.22 0.60 -13.07
CA GLY A 18 6.64 0.91 -13.14
C GLY A 18 7.52 -0.33 -13.23
N SER A 19 7.20 -1.39 -12.48
CA SER A 19 7.92 -2.66 -12.53
C SER A 19 7.74 -3.36 -13.88
N MET A 20 6.52 -3.38 -14.43
CA MET A 20 6.23 -3.95 -15.75
C MET A 20 6.99 -3.21 -16.86
N LEU A 21 7.08 -1.87 -16.80
CA LEU A 21 7.82 -1.08 -17.79
C LEU A 21 9.32 -1.33 -17.75
N VAL A 22 9.88 -1.51 -16.54
CA VAL A 22 11.30 -1.81 -16.37
C VAL A 22 11.61 -3.23 -16.79
N ASP A 23 10.82 -4.21 -16.35
CA ASP A 23 11.00 -5.64 -16.66
C ASP A 23 10.79 -5.93 -18.16
N GLY A 24 9.80 -5.27 -18.77
CA GLY A 24 9.55 -5.35 -20.21
C GLY A 24 10.56 -4.60 -21.09
N GLY A 25 11.55 -3.93 -20.50
CA GLY A 25 12.59 -3.21 -21.26
C GLY A 25 12.13 -1.92 -21.91
N PHE A 26 10.94 -1.39 -21.54
CA PHE A 26 10.44 -0.10 -22.06
C PHE A 26 11.13 1.10 -21.42
N ALA A 27 11.73 0.92 -20.25
CA ALA A 27 12.49 1.95 -19.55
C ALA A 27 13.57 1.33 -18.66
N ASP A 28 14.75 1.96 -18.59
CA ASP A 28 15.81 1.55 -17.66
C ASP A 28 15.49 1.94 -16.22
N ARG A 29 14.78 3.04 -16.03
CA ARG A 29 14.41 3.59 -14.74
C ARG A 29 13.04 4.23 -14.80
N VAL A 30 12.22 3.97 -13.76
CA VAL A 30 10.90 4.57 -13.59
C VAL A 30 10.81 5.15 -12.18
N VAL A 31 10.23 6.33 -12.05
CA VAL A 31 9.88 6.91 -10.76
C VAL A 31 8.40 6.64 -10.51
N ALA A 32 8.10 5.87 -9.47
CA ALA A 32 6.75 5.69 -8.94
C ALA A 32 6.57 6.65 -7.75
N LEU A 33 5.55 7.51 -7.82
CA LEU A 33 5.30 8.50 -6.76
C LEU A 33 3.80 8.76 -6.57
N THR A 34 3.44 9.09 -5.34
CA THR A 34 2.11 9.60 -5.02
C THR A 34 2.15 10.52 -3.81
N SER A 35 1.14 11.37 -3.69
CA SER A 35 1.00 12.33 -2.61
C SER A 35 -0.45 12.57 -2.26
N SER A 36 -0.70 13.01 -1.04
CA SER A 36 -2.00 13.51 -0.60
C SER A 36 -1.84 14.74 0.29
N HIS A 37 -2.84 15.60 0.25
CA HIS A 37 -2.92 16.79 1.07
C HIS A 37 -4.38 17.09 1.42
N PHE A 38 -4.66 17.30 2.71
CA PHE A 38 -6.03 17.53 3.19
C PHE A 38 -6.73 18.69 2.47
N ALA A 39 -6.02 19.79 2.22
CA ALA A 39 -6.60 20.99 1.60
C ALA A 39 -6.81 20.88 0.08
N SER A 40 -6.49 19.75 -0.52
CA SER A 40 -6.70 19.44 -1.95
C SER A 40 -8.03 18.70 -2.19
N ALA A 41 -8.07 17.87 -3.22
CA ALA A 41 -9.23 17.05 -3.57
C ALA A 41 -9.73 16.14 -2.43
N GLU A 42 -8.88 15.78 -1.48
CA GLU A 42 -9.25 14.89 -0.39
C GLU A 42 -10.23 15.50 0.62
N LYS A 43 -10.26 16.83 0.74
CA LYS A 43 -11.12 17.53 1.70
C LYS A 43 -12.61 17.14 1.55
N GLN A 44 -13.08 16.97 0.33
CA GLN A 44 -14.48 16.62 0.05
C GLN A 44 -14.86 15.18 0.46
N PHE A 45 -13.87 14.30 0.65
CA PHE A 45 -14.05 12.91 1.04
C PHE A 45 -13.81 12.67 2.53
N ARG A 46 -13.61 13.74 3.30
CA ARG A 46 -13.32 13.66 4.73
C ARG A 46 -14.43 14.26 5.56
N PHE A 47 -14.55 13.75 6.78
CA PHE A 47 -15.48 14.33 7.74
C PHE A 47 -15.12 15.79 8.01
N PRO A 48 -16.12 16.71 8.00
CA PRO A 48 -15.86 18.15 8.14
C PRO A 48 -15.17 18.49 9.46
N LEU A 49 -14.01 19.16 9.42
CA LEU A 49 -13.25 19.57 10.62
C LEU A 49 -14.03 20.52 11.54
N GLY A 50 -14.99 21.29 10.99
CA GLY A 50 -15.82 22.20 11.78
C GLY A 50 -16.72 21.52 12.81
N TYR A 51 -16.94 20.22 12.67
CA TYR A 51 -17.69 19.42 13.66
C TYR A 51 -16.82 18.90 14.81
N GLY A 52 -15.52 19.15 14.78
CA GLY A 52 -14.62 18.78 15.86
C GLY A 52 -14.60 17.26 16.14
N ASN A 53 -14.89 16.89 17.39
CA ASN A 53 -14.78 15.51 17.87
C ASN A 53 -15.98 14.61 17.53
N GLN A 54 -16.96 15.08 16.79
CA GLN A 54 -18.19 14.32 16.49
C GLN A 54 -18.09 13.48 15.20
N ARG A 55 -16.90 13.15 14.75
CA ARG A 55 -16.74 12.32 13.56
C ARG A 55 -17.03 10.84 13.87
N PRO A 56 -17.54 10.09 12.88
CA PRO A 56 -17.74 8.65 13.02
C PRO A 56 -16.45 7.91 13.36
N GLN A 57 -16.52 6.84 14.14
CA GLN A 57 -15.35 6.03 14.51
C GLN A 57 -14.62 5.43 13.30
N ALA A 58 -15.37 5.13 12.22
CA ALA A 58 -14.82 4.60 10.98
C ALA A 58 -14.10 5.65 10.11
N ALA A 59 -14.30 6.95 10.38
CA ALA A 59 -13.68 8.01 9.60
C ALA A 59 -12.17 8.08 9.86
N THR A 60 -11.40 8.30 8.78
CA THR A 60 -9.96 8.41 8.81
C THR A 60 -9.49 9.85 8.57
N TRP A 61 -8.29 10.17 9.03
CA TRP A 61 -7.63 11.44 8.78
C TRP A 61 -6.83 11.39 7.47
N THR A 62 -6.77 12.51 6.74
CA THR A 62 -5.84 12.60 5.61
C THR A 62 -4.40 12.62 6.11
N VAL A 63 -3.59 11.69 5.61
CA VAL A 63 -2.14 11.76 5.75
C VAL A 63 -1.61 12.74 4.70
N THR A 64 -1.18 13.92 5.15
CA THR A 64 -0.53 14.90 4.27
C THR A 64 0.93 14.54 4.11
N GLY A 65 1.30 14.12 2.91
CA GLY A 65 2.65 13.68 2.62
C GLY A 65 2.81 13.13 1.20
N SER A 66 4.03 12.77 0.86
CA SER A 66 4.38 12.17 -0.42
C SER A 66 5.50 11.14 -0.26
N GLY A 67 5.53 10.17 -1.15
CA GLY A 67 6.61 9.22 -1.26
C GLY A 67 6.94 8.94 -2.72
N ALA A 68 8.23 8.76 -3.00
CA ALA A 68 8.71 8.43 -4.34
C ALA A 68 9.80 7.36 -4.25
N VAL A 69 9.76 6.41 -5.18
CA VAL A 69 10.79 5.39 -5.33
C VAL A 69 11.26 5.30 -6.77
N VAL A 70 12.52 4.99 -6.97
CA VAL A 70 13.09 4.71 -8.29
C VAL A 70 13.15 3.19 -8.47
N LEU A 71 12.48 2.69 -9.49
CA LEU A 71 12.56 1.31 -9.97
C LEU A 71 13.60 1.23 -11.09
N SER A 72 14.42 0.18 -11.10
CA SER A 72 15.47 -0.03 -12.10
C SER A 72 15.71 -1.52 -12.30
N SER A 73 15.98 -1.94 -13.54
CA SER A 73 16.37 -3.30 -13.88
C SER A 73 17.79 -3.63 -13.45
N GLN A 74 18.63 -2.62 -13.36
CA GLN A 74 20.04 -2.76 -12.99
C GLN A 74 20.34 -1.99 -11.72
N PHE A 75 21.11 -2.61 -10.89
CA PHE A 75 21.70 -1.94 -9.75
C PHE A 75 22.79 -0.97 -10.26
N ASP A 76 22.85 0.24 -9.72
CA ASP A 76 23.91 1.19 -10.07
C ASP A 76 25.21 0.79 -9.36
N THR A 77 25.90 -0.21 -9.93
CA THR A 77 27.23 -0.68 -9.48
C THR A 77 28.31 0.39 -9.61
N LYS A 78 28.01 1.54 -10.26
CA LYS A 78 28.95 2.66 -10.43
C LYS A 78 29.14 3.50 -9.17
N LYS A 79 28.26 3.41 -8.17
CA LYS A 79 28.61 3.92 -6.85
C LYS A 79 29.73 3.05 -6.31
N LYS A 80 30.97 3.52 -6.44
CA LYS A 80 32.14 2.89 -5.85
C LYS A 80 31.84 2.65 -4.37
N LEU A 81 31.56 1.41 -4.01
CA LEU A 81 31.61 0.97 -2.62
C LEU A 81 33.00 1.34 -2.13
N SER A 82 33.09 2.13 -1.09
CA SER A 82 34.37 2.69 -0.61
C SER A 82 35.32 1.62 -0.07
N ARG A 83 34.80 0.40 0.14
CA ARG A 83 35.56 -0.78 0.58
C ARG A 83 35.07 -2.04 -0.15
N LYS A 84 35.98 -2.94 -0.51
CA LYS A 84 35.73 -4.24 -1.16
C LYS A 84 34.82 -5.20 -0.36
N THR A 85 34.43 -4.84 0.85
CA THR A 85 33.60 -5.63 1.78
C THR A 85 32.18 -5.07 1.93
N ASP A 86 31.85 -3.95 1.28
CA ASP A 86 30.54 -3.35 1.42
C ASP A 86 29.50 -4.16 0.63
N VAL A 87 28.58 -4.78 1.35
CA VAL A 87 27.39 -5.45 0.79
C VAL A 87 26.31 -4.38 0.62
N GLN A 88 25.82 -4.19 -0.60
CA GLN A 88 24.74 -3.25 -0.82
C GLN A 88 23.41 -3.95 -0.55
N LYS A 89 22.68 -3.44 0.43
CA LYS A 89 21.34 -3.90 0.78
C LYS A 89 20.33 -3.26 -0.16
N ILE A 90 19.58 -4.08 -0.87
CA ILE A 90 18.59 -3.66 -1.86
C ILE A 90 17.22 -4.22 -1.52
N VAL A 91 16.19 -3.59 -2.07
CA VAL A 91 14.84 -4.14 -2.05
C VAL A 91 14.42 -4.41 -3.49
N GLN A 92 13.95 -5.62 -3.74
CA GLN A 92 13.50 -6.06 -5.05
C GLN A 92 11.98 -6.20 -5.09
N VAL A 93 11.37 -5.78 -6.20
CA VAL A 93 10.00 -6.18 -6.54
C VAL A 93 10.06 -7.58 -7.15
N ARG A 94 9.49 -8.56 -6.46
CA ARG A 94 9.53 -9.98 -6.87
C ARG A 94 8.28 -10.46 -7.56
N GLY A 95 7.20 -9.71 -7.43
CA GLY A 95 5.95 -10.03 -8.07
C GLY A 95 4.91 -8.95 -7.84
N VAL A 96 3.92 -8.96 -8.71
CA VAL A 96 2.80 -8.02 -8.67
C VAL A 96 1.50 -8.81 -8.85
N THR A 97 0.50 -8.49 -8.06
CA THR A 97 -0.88 -8.95 -8.23
C THR A 97 -1.74 -7.75 -8.56
N THR A 98 -2.17 -7.63 -9.80
CA THR A 98 -3.09 -6.58 -10.22
C THR A 98 -4.48 -6.88 -9.67
N GLY A 99 -5.04 -5.93 -8.93
CA GLY A 99 -6.37 -6.08 -8.38
C GLY A 99 -7.46 -5.72 -9.38
N LYS A 100 -8.68 -6.06 -9.02
CA LYS A 100 -9.91 -5.66 -9.71
C LYS A 100 -10.76 -4.78 -8.80
N ILE A 101 -11.70 -4.07 -9.40
CA ILE A 101 -12.71 -3.31 -8.66
C ILE A 101 -13.67 -4.31 -7.98
N VAL A 102 -13.85 -4.16 -6.67
CA VAL A 102 -14.76 -4.98 -5.86
C VAL A 102 -15.79 -4.07 -5.20
N ASP A 103 -17.07 -4.39 -5.35
CA ASP A 103 -18.18 -3.62 -4.79
C ASP A 103 -19.10 -4.52 -3.97
N TYR A 104 -19.15 -4.30 -2.67
CA TYR A 104 -20.06 -4.99 -1.74
C TYR A 104 -21.29 -4.16 -1.40
N GLY A 105 -21.55 -3.09 -2.15
CA GLY A 105 -22.75 -2.26 -1.98
C GLY A 105 -22.68 -1.29 -0.80
N VAL A 106 -21.47 -1.03 -0.25
CA VAL A 106 -21.30 -0.08 0.85
C VAL A 106 -21.54 1.35 0.34
N LYS A 107 -22.46 2.07 1.00
CA LYS A 107 -22.85 3.43 0.63
C LYS A 107 -22.37 4.50 1.61
N ASP A 108 -21.81 4.09 2.76
CA ASP A 108 -21.26 5.02 3.74
C ASP A 108 -19.87 5.48 3.30
N SER A 109 -19.79 6.68 2.75
CA SER A 109 -18.54 7.29 2.28
C SER A 109 -17.57 7.61 3.41
N MET A 110 -18.04 7.66 4.67
CA MET A 110 -17.19 7.90 5.84
C MET A 110 -16.57 6.60 6.36
N ASN A 111 -17.03 5.44 5.90
CA ASN A 111 -16.48 4.13 6.22
C ASN A 111 -15.70 3.55 5.03
N MET A 112 -14.62 4.25 4.64
CA MET A 112 -13.79 3.83 3.51
C MET A 112 -13.15 2.45 3.75
N GLY A 113 -12.80 2.12 5.00
CA GLY A 113 -12.26 0.81 5.35
C GLY A 113 -13.19 -0.34 4.95
N ALA A 114 -14.49 -0.20 5.20
CA ALA A 114 -15.48 -1.20 4.78
C ALA A 114 -15.60 -1.31 3.24
N CYS A 115 -15.42 -0.20 2.52
CA CYS A 115 -15.43 -0.19 1.06
C CYS A 115 -14.20 -0.90 0.47
N MET A 116 -13.03 -0.71 1.09
CA MET A 116 -11.74 -1.20 0.57
C MET A 116 -11.39 -2.62 1.00
N ALA A 117 -11.81 -3.05 2.19
CA ALA A 117 -11.43 -4.35 2.76
C ALA A 117 -11.74 -5.55 1.84
N PRO A 118 -12.90 -5.62 1.13
CA PRO A 118 -13.17 -6.70 0.19
C PRO A 118 -12.18 -6.77 -0.98
N ALA A 119 -11.74 -5.61 -1.51
CA ALA A 119 -10.75 -5.57 -2.58
C ALA A 119 -9.36 -6.00 -2.09
N ALA A 120 -8.99 -5.59 -0.88
CA ALA A 120 -7.76 -6.05 -0.24
C ALA A 120 -7.77 -7.58 -0.02
N ALA A 121 -8.88 -8.12 0.48
CA ALA A 121 -9.03 -9.56 0.68
C ALA A 121 -8.94 -10.35 -0.63
N ASP A 122 -9.51 -9.83 -1.72
CA ASP A 122 -9.43 -10.45 -3.05
C ASP A 122 -7.98 -10.49 -3.54
N VAL A 123 -7.26 -9.38 -3.46
CA VAL A 123 -5.84 -9.29 -3.89
C VAL A 123 -4.92 -10.16 -3.03
N ILE A 124 -5.09 -10.17 -1.71
CA ILE A 124 -4.27 -11.00 -0.83
C ILE A 124 -4.50 -12.47 -1.13
N ALA A 125 -5.76 -12.91 -1.25
CA ALA A 125 -6.08 -14.29 -1.59
C ALA A 125 -5.56 -14.68 -2.99
N ALA A 126 -5.71 -13.80 -3.99
CA ALA A 126 -5.16 -14.01 -5.33
C ALA A 126 -3.63 -14.14 -5.29
N ASN A 127 -2.94 -13.25 -4.58
CA ASN A 127 -1.49 -13.30 -4.43
C ASN A 127 -1.01 -14.63 -3.82
N LEU A 128 -1.63 -15.06 -2.72
CA LEU A 128 -1.28 -16.31 -2.06
C LEU A 128 -1.45 -17.51 -3.02
N ASN A 129 -2.54 -17.54 -3.80
CA ASN A 129 -2.81 -18.61 -4.77
C ASN A 129 -1.86 -18.56 -5.97
N ASP A 130 -1.69 -17.39 -6.61
CA ASP A 130 -0.93 -17.25 -7.85
C ASP A 130 0.56 -17.54 -7.63
N PHE A 131 1.10 -17.12 -6.49
CA PHE A 131 2.50 -17.39 -6.12
C PHE A 131 2.68 -18.69 -5.32
N GLN A 132 1.60 -19.46 -5.11
CA GLN A 132 1.60 -20.71 -4.34
C GLN A 132 2.24 -20.54 -2.96
N ARG A 133 1.88 -19.46 -2.28
CA ARG A 133 2.40 -19.08 -0.97
C ARG A 133 1.32 -19.15 0.10
N LYS A 134 1.80 -19.30 1.33
CA LYS A 134 0.99 -19.22 2.55
C LYS A 134 1.25 -17.88 3.25
N PRO A 135 0.38 -17.44 4.17
CA PRO A 135 0.65 -16.25 4.97
C PRO A 135 2.02 -16.26 5.67
N GLU A 136 2.49 -17.44 6.14
CA GLU A 136 3.75 -17.63 6.84
C GLU A 136 4.99 -17.38 5.97
N ASP A 137 4.84 -17.35 4.65
CA ASP A 137 5.93 -17.04 3.72
C ASP A 137 6.24 -15.53 3.67
N TYR A 138 5.43 -14.70 4.33
CA TYR A 138 5.62 -13.26 4.48
C TYR A 138 5.91 -12.91 5.93
N ASP A 139 6.89 -12.02 6.15
CA ASP A 139 7.12 -11.43 7.47
C ASP A 139 5.97 -10.47 7.84
N GLN A 140 5.46 -9.73 6.85
CA GLN A 140 4.30 -8.86 7.01
C GLN A 140 3.43 -8.84 5.74
N ILE A 141 2.12 -8.75 5.95
CA ILE A 141 1.11 -8.40 4.93
C ILE A 141 0.59 -7.01 5.31
N ILE A 142 0.81 -6.02 4.43
CA ILE A 142 0.70 -4.61 4.77
C ILE A 142 -0.32 -3.93 3.88
N THR A 143 -1.44 -3.47 4.46
CA THR A 143 -2.42 -2.69 3.72
C THR A 143 -2.14 -1.18 3.78
N GLY A 144 -2.76 -0.42 2.87
CA GLY A 144 -2.47 1.00 2.71
C GLY A 144 -3.12 1.90 3.74
N ASP A 145 -4.42 1.78 3.93
CA ASP A 145 -5.20 2.72 4.72
C ASP A 145 -6.62 2.21 5.06
N LEU A 146 -6.72 0.93 5.39
CA LEU A 146 -8.00 0.34 5.83
C LEU A 146 -8.46 0.92 7.16
N GLY A 147 -7.54 1.29 8.02
CA GLY A 147 -7.82 1.69 9.39
C GLY A 147 -8.40 0.57 10.24
N GLU A 148 -8.74 0.85 11.50
CA GLU A 148 -9.17 -0.17 12.46
C GLU A 148 -10.44 -0.91 12.02
N VAL A 149 -11.43 -0.20 11.48
CA VAL A 149 -12.68 -0.83 11.04
C VAL A 149 -12.44 -1.72 9.82
N GLY A 150 -11.69 -1.23 8.83
CA GLY A 150 -11.39 -2.00 7.64
C GLY A 150 -10.47 -3.18 7.92
N ARG A 151 -9.53 -3.05 8.87
CA ARG A 151 -8.70 -4.15 9.37
C ARG A 151 -9.55 -5.32 9.86
N GLN A 152 -10.51 -5.05 10.75
CA GLN A 152 -11.35 -6.11 11.30
C GLN A 152 -12.14 -6.82 10.19
N ILE A 153 -12.74 -6.06 9.27
CA ILE A 153 -13.49 -6.62 8.14
C ILE A 153 -12.58 -7.47 7.25
N LEU A 154 -11.36 -7.00 6.96
CA LEU A 154 -10.39 -7.75 6.16
C LEU A 154 -10.06 -9.11 6.80
N LEU A 155 -9.73 -9.10 8.10
CA LEU A 155 -9.37 -10.31 8.83
C LEU A 155 -10.52 -11.32 8.82
N ASP A 156 -11.76 -10.87 9.06
CA ASP A 156 -12.95 -11.72 9.03
C ASP A 156 -13.18 -12.35 7.64
N ILE A 157 -13.03 -11.55 6.56
CA ILE A 157 -13.18 -12.05 5.18
C ILE A 157 -12.11 -13.08 4.85
N LEU A 158 -10.85 -12.83 5.22
CA LEU A 158 -9.75 -13.76 4.92
C LEU A 158 -9.85 -15.04 5.76
N GLN A 159 -10.24 -14.94 7.01
CA GLN A 159 -10.50 -16.10 7.86
C GLN A 159 -11.62 -16.99 7.29
N ALA A 160 -12.70 -16.39 6.80
CA ALA A 160 -13.78 -17.11 6.12
C ALA A 160 -13.31 -17.81 4.83
N LYS A 161 -12.24 -17.33 4.19
CA LYS A 161 -11.58 -17.94 3.03
C LYS A 161 -10.50 -18.98 3.42
N GLY A 162 -10.24 -19.19 4.72
CA GLY A 162 -9.23 -20.12 5.22
C GLY A 162 -7.82 -19.53 5.34
N TYR A 163 -7.68 -18.20 5.29
CA TYR A 163 -6.40 -17.53 5.48
C TYR A 163 -6.38 -16.78 6.81
N ASP A 164 -5.51 -17.18 7.71
CA ASP A 164 -5.22 -16.42 8.94
C ASP A 164 -3.95 -15.58 8.73
N ILE A 165 -4.12 -14.26 8.80
CA ILE A 165 -3.02 -13.31 8.65
C ILE A 165 -2.82 -12.42 9.88
N ALA A 166 -3.58 -12.62 10.96
CA ALA A 166 -3.67 -11.69 12.08
C ALA A 166 -2.31 -11.35 12.70
N ASP A 167 -1.45 -12.37 12.89
CA ASP A 167 -0.12 -12.21 13.50
C ASP A 167 0.92 -11.54 12.59
N ARG A 168 0.60 -11.33 11.31
CA ARG A 168 1.49 -10.81 10.27
C ARG A 168 0.94 -9.60 9.55
N TYR A 169 -0.11 -9.04 10.09
CA TYR A 169 -0.82 -7.95 9.46
C TYR A 169 -0.53 -6.62 10.13
N ILE A 170 -0.23 -5.63 9.30
CA ILE A 170 -0.22 -4.22 9.69
C ILE A 170 -0.93 -3.37 8.64
N ASP A 171 -1.42 -2.19 9.06
CA ASP A 171 -2.04 -1.21 8.17
C ASP A 171 -1.29 0.12 8.26
N CYS A 172 -0.89 0.68 7.12
CA CYS A 172 -0.13 1.93 7.11
C CYS A 172 -0.89 3.09 7.76
N GLY A 173 -2.23 3.11 7.61
CA GLY A 173 -3.06 4.15 8.21
C GLY A 173 -3.14 4.06 9.73
N ILE A 174 -3.00 2.87 10.30
CA ILE A 174 -2.92 2.66 11.75
C ILE A 174 -1.52 3.02 12.25
N GLU A 175 -0.49 2.45 11.62
CA GLU A 175 0.91 2.55 12.07
C GLU A 175 1.53 3.95 11.93
N ILE A 176 0.96 4.81 11.08
CA ILE A 176 1.55 6.14 10.82
C ILE A 176 1.34 7.13 11.97
N TYR A 177 0.39 6.88 12.84
CA TYR A 177 0.10 7.70 14.00
C TYR A 177 0.49 6.97 15.29
N ARG A 178 0.82 7.75 16.32
CA ARG A 178 1.01 7.23 17.67
C ARG A 178 -0.33 7.11 18.38
N ASP A 179 -0.42 6.18 19.32
CA ASP A 179 -1.64 5.92 20.11
C ASP A 179 -2.15 7.17 20.84
N ASP A 180 -1.23 8.05 21.30
CA ASP A 180 -1.55 9.28 22.02
C ASP A 180 -2.20 10.36 21.14
N GLN A 181 -2.18 10.22 19.82
CA GLN A 181 -2.78 11.18 18.89
C GLN A 181 -4.30 11.02 18.74
N ASN A 182 -4.88 9.94 19.25
CA ASN A 182 -6.32 9.69 19.30
C ASN A 182 -7.03 9.88 17.94
N VAL A 183 -6.50 9.24 16.91
CA VAL A 183 -6.97 9.38 15.52
C VAL A 183 -8.12 8.45 15.14
N GLN A 184 -8.66 7.68 16.11
CA GLN A 184 -9.73 6.69 15.91
C GLN A 184 -9.34 5.62 14.88
N SER A 185 -9.98 5.58 13.69
CA SER A 185 -9.71 4.56 12.68
C SER A 185 -8.33 4.71 12.00
N GLY A 186 -7.61 5.80 12.23
CA GLY A 186 -6.28 6.01 11.69
C GLY A 186 -6.22 7.00 10.53
N GLY A 187 -5.19 6.89 9.72
CA GLY A 187 -4.92 7.72 8.55
C GLY A 187 -5.34 7.09 7.24
N SER A 188 -5.51 7.94 6.22
CA SER A 188 -5.83 7.52 4.86
C SER A 188 -5.36 8.58 3.85
N GLY A 189 -5.36 8.23 2.57
CA GLY A 189 -4.99 9.12 1.48
C GLY A 189 -3.94 8.51 0.56
N CYS A 190 -3.83 9.06 -0.65
CA CYS A 190 -2.89 8.55 -1.65
C CYS A 190 -1.43 8.60 -1.18
N GLY A 191 -1.08 9.53 -0.28
CA GLY A 191 0.25 9.65 0.33
C GLY A 191 0.50 8.69 1.49
N CYS A 192 -0.53 8.12 2.11
CA CYS A 192 -0.40 7.31 3.33
C CYS A 192 0.54 6.12 3.12
N SER A 193 0.18 5.22 2.20
CA SER A 193 1.00 4.05 1.88
C SER A 193 2.37 4.41 1.31
N ALA A 194 2.49 5.53 0.58
CA ALA A 194 3.76 5.99 0.02
C ALA A 194 4.74 6.48 1.08
N VAL A 195 4.26 7.25 2.06
CA VAL A 195 5.08 7.71 3.20
C VAL A 195 5.56 6.52 4.03
N MET A 196 4.66 5.58 4.34
CA MET A 196 5.01 4.38 5.08
C MET A 196 5.97 3.47 4.30
N LEU A 197 5.77 3.32 2.99
CA LEU A 197 6.70 2.57 2.14
C LEU A 197 8.11 3.15 2.24
N THR A 198 8.26 4.47 1.99
CA THR A 198 9.58 5.10 1.89
C THR A 198 10.25 5.34 3.24
N GLY A 199 9.47 5.69 4.27
CA GLY A 199 9.99 6.05 5.59
C GLY A 199 10.15 4.86 6.54
N TYR A 200 9.39 3.78 6.36
CA TYR A 200 9.35 2.67 7.30
C TYR A 200 9.60 1.31 6.64
N ILE A 201 8.76 0.88 5.70
CA ILE A 201 8.80 -0.49 5.14
C ILE A 201 10.13 -0.77 4.44
N LEU A 202 10.59 0.12 3.56
CA LEU A 202 11.85 -0.05 2.86
C LEU A 202 13.06 -0.04 3.82
N GLN A 203 12.98 0.67 4.95
CA GLN A 203 14.05 0.63 5.96
C GLN A 203 14.10 -0.72 6.67
N LYS A 204 12.94 -1.29 7.04
CA LYS A 204 12.85 -2.62 7.64
C LYS A 204 13.42 -3.70 6.72
N LEU A 205 13.10 -3.64 5.43
CA LEU A 205 13.64 -4.56 4.43
C LEU A 205 15.15 -4.36 4.22
N LYS A 206 15.62 -3.11 4.08
CA LYS A 206 17.05 -2.81 3.93
C LYS A 206 17.89 -3.23 5.15
N ASN A 207 17.34 -3.11 6.34
CA ASN A 207 18.00 -3.55 7.57
C ASN A 207 17.90 -5.06 7.79
N GLN A 208 17.19 -5.79 6.90
CA GLN A 208 16.94 -7.22 6.98
C GLN A 208 16.16 -7.65 8.25
N GLU A 209 15.44 -6.70 8.87
CA GLU A 209 14.47 -7.00 9.91
C GLU A 209 13.27 -7.76 9.32
N TRP A 210 12.92 -7.43 8.08
CA TRP A 210 11.99 -8.19 7.23
C TRP A 210 12.71 -8.66 5.97
N LYS A 211 12.40 -9.87 5.54
CA LYS A 211 12.94 -10.48 4.32
C LYS A 211 11.95 -10.37 3.16
N ARG A 212 10.67 -10.55 3.44
CA ARG A 212 9.61 -10.51 2.43
C ARG A 212 8.35 -9.92 3.00
N VAL A 213 7.78 -8.96 2.30
CA VAL A 213 6.46 -8.39 2.64
C VAL A 213 5.55 -8.40 1.42
N LEU A 214 4.24 -8.52 1.67
CA LEU A 214 3.21 -8.26 0.68
C LEU A 214 2.62 -6.87 0.97
N PHE A 215 2.94 -5.91 0.13
CA PHE A 215 2.48 -4.53 0.23
C PHE A 215 1.23 -4.35 -0.63
N VAL A 216 0.10 -4.01 0.00
CA VAL A 216 -1.24 -3.98 -0.60
C VAL A 216 -1.90 -2.62 -0.36
N PRO A 217 -1.47 -1.55 -1.03
CA PRO A 217 -2.19 -0.27 -0.99
C PRO A 217 -3.64 -0.42 -1.44
N THR A 218 -4.54 0.23 -0.71
CA THR A 218 -5.99 0.13 -0.83
C THR A 218 -6.59 1.46 -1.25
N GLY A 219 -7.72 1.44 -1.95
CA GLY A 219 -8.38 2.66 -2.42
C GLY A 219 -9.89 2.52 -2.47
N ALA A 220 -10.60 3.56 -2.01
CA ALA A 220 -12.03 3.73 -2.17
C ALA A 220 -12.29 4.61 -3.38
N LEU A 221 -12.97 4.09 -4.39
CA LEU A 221 -13.27 4.81 -5.64
C LEU A 221 -14.46 5.74 -5.43
N LEU A 222 -14.24 6.78 -4.65
CA LEU A 222 -15.24 7.77 -4.27
C LEU A 222 -15.41 8.82 -5.38
N SER A 223 -16.67 9.08 -5.76
CA SER A 223 -17.03 10.16 -6.67
C SER A 223 -18.18 10.96 -6.06
N PRO A 224 -18.09 12.31 -5.99
CA PRO A 224 -19.20 13.13 -5.51
C PRO A 224 -20.47 12.92 -6.33
N VAL A 225 -20.35 12.65 -7.62
CA VAL A 225 -21.50 12.42 -8.50
C VAL A 225 -22.21 11.12 -8.13
N SER A 226 -21.49 9.99 -8.11
CA SER A 226 -22.08 8.69 -7.77
C SER A 226 -22.57 8.64 -6.33
N PHE A 227 -21.87 9.28 -5.39
CA PHE A 227 -22.31 9.40 -4.00
C PHE A 227 -23.67 10.15 -3.90
N ASN A 228 -23.78 11.31 -4.56
CA ASN A 228 -25.02 12.10 -4.56
C ASN A 228 -26.18 11.36 -5.22
N GLU A 229 -25.91 10.44 -6.14
CA GLU A 229 -26.89 9.53 -6.75
C GLU A 229 -27.24 8.32 -5.88
N GLY A 230 -26.67 8.20 -4.67
CA GLY A 230 -26.90 7.09 -3.76
C GLY A 230 -26.29 5.77 -4.21
N LYS A 231 -25.28 5.81 -5.09
CA LYS A 231 -24.51 4.62 -5.51
C LYS A 231 -23.57 4.16 -4.40
N SER A 232 -23.16 2.90 -4.48
CA SER A 232 -22.12 2.33 -3.62
C SER A 232 -20.73 2.88 -3.95
N VAL A 233 -19.80 2.67 -3.01
CA VAL A 233 -18.39 3.03 -3.14
C VAL A 233 -17.56 1.76 -3.36
N PRO A 234 -17.10 1.48 -4.59
CA PRO A 234 -16.25 0.32 -4.85
C PRO A 234 -14.86 0.48 -4.24
N GLY A 235 -14.24 -0.64 -3.90
CA GLY A 235 -12.84 -0.72 -3.50
C GLY A 235 -11.92 -1.23 -4.61
N ILE A 236 -10.65 -0.85 -4.53
CA ILE A 236 -9.56 -1.35 -5.37
C ILE A 236 -8.32 -1.56 -4.50
N ALA A 237 -7.49 -2.54 -4.83
CA ALA A 237 -6.19 -2.75 -4.21
C ALA A 237 -5.23 -3.38 -5.22
N HIS A 238 -3.92 -3.21 -5.01
CA HIS A 238 -2.88 -3.86 -5.82
C HIS A 238 -1.80 -4.41 -4.88
N GLY A 239 -1.39 -5.65 -5.10
CA GLY A 239 -0.37 -6.33 -4.32
C GLY A 239 1.00 -6.25 -4.96
N VAL A 240 2.02 -5.87 -4.18
CA VAL A 240 3.42 -5.85 -4.60
C VAL A 240 4.25 -6.64 -3.59
N ILE A 241 4.95 -7.67 -4.07
CA ILE A 241 5.86 -8.45 -3.25
C ILE A 241 7.21 -7.74 -3.23
N LEU A 242 7.65 -7.33 -2.05
CA LEU A 242 8.94 -6.70 -1.82
C LEU A 242 9.84 -7.64 -1.01
N GLU A 243 11.04 -7.88 -1.52
CA GLU A 243 12.03 -8.75 -0.86
C GLU A 243 13.34 -8.01 -0.61
N SER A 244 13.91 -8.24 0.57
CA SER A 244 15.27 -7.85 0.89
C SER A 244 16.26 -8.73 0.13
N ALA A 245 17.25 -8.13 -0.50
CA ALA A 245 18.31 -8.85 -1.19
C ALA A 245 19.68 -8.23 -0.87
N GLU A 246 20.71 -9.08 -0.95
CA GLU A 246 22.10 -8.65 -0.86
C GLU A 246 22.77 -8.82 -2.22
N GLU A 247 23.35 -7.76 -2.73
CA GLU A 247 24.21 -7.85 -3.90
C GLU A 247 25.67 -7.93 -3.43
N ARG A 248 26.32 -9.03 -3.75
CA ARG A 248 27.77 -9.18 -3.59
C ARG A 248 28.43 -8.71 -4.88
N SER A 249 29.43 -7.83 -4.78
CA SER A 249 30.23 -7.47 -5.94
C SER A 249 30.87 -8.75 -6.52
N GLU A 250 30.49 -9.12 -7.74
CA GLU A 250 31.16 -10.20 -8.44
C GLU A 250 32.66 -9.84 -8.55
N LYS A 251 33.51 -10.73 -8.08
CA LYS A 251 34.94 -10.66 -8.39
C LYS A 251 35.06 -10.88 -9.90
N LYS A 252 35.36 -9.83 -10.67
CA LYS A 252 35.94 -10.04 -11.98
C LYS A 252 37.30 -10.73 -11.76
N SER A 253 37.31 -12.03 -12.05
CA SER A 253 38.52 -12.83 -12.22
C SER A 253 39.25 -12.37 -13.48
#